data_3e78a1b8a276426054e23c3d386af909
#
_entry.id   3e78a1b8a276426054e23c3d386af909
#
_cell.length_a   1.000
_cell.length_b   1.000
_cell.length_c   1.000
_cell.angle_alpha   90.00
_cell.angle_beta   90.00
_cell.angle_gamma   90.00
#
_symmetry.space_group_name_H-M   'P 1'
#
loop_
_entity.id
_entity.type
_entity.pdbx_description
1 polymer ?
#
loop_
_entity_poly.entity_id
_entity_poly.type
_entity_poly.pdbx_seq_one_letter_code
_entity_poly.pdbx_strand_id
1 'polypeptide(L)'
;GVMITQRNLMNFCQAAISAYEITSTDRILQFASVSFDAAVEEIYPGLIQGATIYLRTPEMLSSAKTFTEYCQLWQLTLVALPTAYWHQLTSDLTHSQEQLSNSIRLVIIGGERVNPTQVRLWQEQADRYPKLINTYGPTEATVEATYCDLTDVQLPEGQEVMIGKPLANTQAYILDSCLQPVAVGIPGELHIGGQGLARGYLNRPELTAEKFITNPFSGDPHSRLYKTGDLVRYLPDGNIEYLGR
;
A
#
# COMPACT_ATOMS: atom_id res chain seq x y z
N GLY A 1 -14.24 -14.64 -6.29
CA GLY A 1 -13.81 -13.80 -5.16
C GLY A 1 -12.65 -14.45 -4.43
N VAL A 2 -11.85 -13.62 -3.73
CA VAL A 2 -10.75 -14.05 -2.86
C VAL A 2 -11.30 -14.30 -1.46
N MET A 3 -10.93 -15.42 -0.84
CA MET A 3 -11.40 -15.79 0.49
C MET A 3 -10.43 -15.34 1.57
N ILE A 4 -10.70 -14.18 2.18
CA ILE A 4 -9.94 -13.64 3.31
C ILE A 4 -10.55 -14.12 4.62
N THR A 5 -9.73 -14.61 5.53
CA THR A 5 -10.17 -15.02 6.86
C THR A 5 -10.08 -13.86 7.85
N GLN A 6 -10.80 -13.95 8.97
CA GLN A 6 -10.66 -12.96 10.05
C GLN A 6 -9.23 -12.89 10.59
N ARG A 7 -8.51 -14.03 10.61
CA ARG A 7 -7.11 -14.08 11.02
C ARG A 7 -6.21 -13.26 10.10
N ASN A 8 -6.42 -13.37 8.77
CA ASN A 8 -5.69 -12.56 7.80
C ASN A 8 -5.97 -11.06 8.01
N LEU A 9 -7.24 -10.70 8.15
CA LEU A 9 -7.66 -9.32 8.39
C LEU A 9 -7.04 -8.77 9.69
N MET A 10 -7.10 -9.52 10.78
CA MET A 10 -6.52 -9.07 12.06
C MET A 10 -5.01 -8.88 11.98
N ASN A 11 -4.30 -9.79 11.27
CA ASN A 11 -2.87 -9.63 11.03
C ASN A 11 -2.57 -8.35 10.25
N PHE A 12 -3.30 -8.10 9.17
CA PHE A 12 -3.17 -6.88 8.39
C PHE A 12 -3.43 -5.64 9.25
N CYS A 13 -4.54 -5.60 9.99
CA CYS A 13 -4.87 -4.46 10.85
C CYS A 13 -3.77 -4.15 11.86
N GLN A 14 -3.21 -5.17 12.52
CA GLN A 14 -2.13 -4.97 13.49
C GLN A 14 -0.86 -4.46 12.82
N ALA A 15 -0.52 -4.97 11.64
CA ALA A 15 0.63 -4.51 10.87
C ALA A 15 0.46 -3.05 10.41
N ALA A 16 -0.70 -2.70 9.89
CA ALA A 16 -1.04 -1.33 9.46
C ALA A 16 -1.06 -0.35 10.63
N ILE A 17 -1.67 -0.72 11.76
CA ILE A 17 -1.66 0.10 12.99
C ILE A 17 -0.22 0.46 13.40
N SER A 18 0.66 -0.53 13.39
CA SER A 18 2.06 -0.32 13.74
C SER A 18 2.83 0.49 12.70
N ALA A 19 2.65 0.17 11.41
CA ALA A 19 3.37 0.84 10.32
C ALA A 19 2.97 2.32 10.14
N TYR A 20 1.69 2.63 10.36
CA TYR A 20 1.11 3.97 10.18
C TYR A 20 0.94 4.75 11.49
N GLU A 21 1.33 4.12 12.62
CA GLU A 21 1.24 4.71 13.96
C GLU A 21 -0.19 5.20 14.27
N ILE A 22 -1.20 4.39 13.92
CA ILE A 22 -2.61 4.75 14.09
C ILE A 22 -2.97 4.77 15.57
N THR A 23 -3.63 5.86 15.99
CA THR A 23 -4.06 6.10 17.37
C THR A 23 -5.55 6.42 17.47
N SER A 24 -6.09 6.43 18.67
CA SER A 24 -7.50 6.81 18.93
C SER A 24 -7.83 8.27 18.62
N THR A 25 -6.80 9.11 18.45
CA THR A 25 -6.99 10.53 18.13
C THR A 25 -7.01 10.78 16.62
N ASP A 26 -6.74 9.76 15.81
CA ASP A 26 -6.74 9.91 14.36
C ASP A 26 -8.15 10.12 13.79
N ARG A 27 -8.18 10.85 12.71
CA ARG A 27 -9.37 11.21 11.94
C ARG A 27 -9.09 10.80 10.49
N ILE A 28 -9.64 9.65 10.12
CA ILE A 28 -9.27 8.92 8.89
C ILE A 28 -10.36 9.12 7.84
N LEU A 29 -9.96 9.47 6.61
CA LEU A 29 -10.87 9.55 5.49
C LEU A 29 -11.15 8.16 4.91
N GLN A 30 -12.41 7.79 4.82
CA GLN A 30 -12.85 6.64 4.03
C GLN A 30 -13.13 7.14 2.61
N PHE A 31 -12.18 6.91 1.71
CA PHE A 31 -12.13 7.42 0.33
C PHE A 31 -12.52 6.35 -0.70
N ALA A 32 -11.97 5.15 -0.59
CA ALA A 32 -12.16 4.07 -1.54
C ALA A 32 -13.61 3.55 -1.57
N SER A 33 -14.05 3.07 -2.72
CA SER A 33 -15.31 2.31 -2.77
C SER A 33 -15.19 1.05 -1.91
N VAL A 34 -16.22 0.74 -1.14
CA VAL A 34 -16.29 -0.50 -0.33
C VAL A 34 -16.27 -1.79 -1.17
N SER A 35 -16.33 -1.67 -2.49
CA SER A 35 -16.16 -2.79 -3.42
C SER A 35 -14.68 -3.17 -3.64
N PHE A 36 -13.75 -2.33 -3.18
CA PHE A 36 -12.31 -2.58 -3.21
C PHE A 36 -11.78 -2.83 -1.80
N ASP A 37 -10.77 -3.67 -1.69
CA ASP A 37 -10.14 -4.02 -0.42
C ASP A 37 -9.33 -2.87 0.21
N ALA A 38 -8.95 -1.85 -0.55
CA ALA A 38 -8.41 -0.59 0.00
C ALA A 38 -9.33 0.05 1.07
N ALA A 39 -10.65 -0.12 0.96
CA ALA A 39 -11.58 0.36 2.00
C ALA A 39 -11.37 -0.35 3.36
N VAL A 40 -10.81 -1.54 3.37
CA VAL A 40 -10.47 -2.30 4.59
C VAL A 40 -9.35 -1.58 5.36
N GLU A 41 -8.34 -1.07 4.65
CA GLU A 41 -7.24 -0.29 5.22
C GLU A 41 -7.73 0.99 5.90
N GLU A 42 -8.67 1.68 5.27
CA GLU A 42 -9.21 2.94 5.77
C GLU A 42 -10.11 2.77 7.00
N ILE A 43 -10.79 1.62 7.12
CA ILE A 43 -11.86 1.43 8.11
C ILE A 43 -11.36 0.65 9.34
N TYR A 44 -10.87 -0.57 9.12
CA TYR A 44 -10.69 -1.53 10.22
C TYR A 44 -9.55 -1.15 11.19
N PRO A 45 -8.33 -0.79 10.72
CA PRO A 45 -7.25 -0.40 11.63
C PRO A 45 -7.65 0.80 12.51
N GLY A 46 -8.31 1.80 11.91
CA GLY A 46 -8.79 2.98 12.63
C GLY A 46 -9.82 2.62 13.71
N LEU A 47 -10.85 1.85 13.36
CA LEU A 47 -11.89 1.46 14.31
C LEU A 47 -11.35 0.59 15.47
N ILE A 48 -10.38 -0.29 15.19
CA ILE A 48 -9.73 -1.11 16.23
C ILE A 48 -9.00 -0.22 17.24
N GLN A 49 -8.41 0.89 16.81
CA GLN A 49 -7.71 1.85 17.68
C GLN A 49 -8.64 2.90 18.30
N GLY A 50 -9.92 2.92 17.93
CA GLY A 50 -10.88 3.93 18.43
C GLY A 50 -10.77 5.28 17.71
N ALA A 51 -10.15 5.32 16.52
CA ALA A 51 -10.11 6.49 15.66
C ALA A 51 -11.49 6.83 15.08
N THR A 52 -11.63 8.05 14.55
CA THR A 52 -12.86 8.50 13.91
C THR A 52 -12.74 8.34 12.38
N ILE A 53 -13.71 7.68 11.76
CA ILE A 53 -13.78 7.52 10.32
C ILE A 53 -14.72 8.57 9.72
N TYR A 54 -14.24 9.33 8.74
CA TYR A 54 -15.01 10.31 7.96
C TYR A 54 -15.32 9.75 6.59
N LEU A 55 -16.59 9.74 6.21
CA LEU A 55 -17.01 9.25 4.90
C LEU A 55 -16.84 10.34 3.85
N ARG A 56 -16.14 10.03 2.77
CA ARG A 56 -15.97 10.92 1.62
C ARG A 56 -17.32 11.34 1.03
N THR A 57 -17.44 12.61 0.67
CA THR A 57 -18.58 13.13 -0.09
C THR A 57 -18.20 13.33 -1.57
N PRO A 58 -19.18 13.30 -2.50
CA PRO A 58 -18.91 13.58 -3.91
C PRO A 58 -18.29 14.97 -4.13
N GLU A 59 -18.66 15.95 -3.33
CA GLU A 59 -18.19 17.33 -3.43
C GLU A 59 -16.68 17.46 -3.21
N MET A 60 -16.11 16.62 -2.32
CA MET A 60 -14.66 16.60 -2.06
C MET A 60 -13.83 16.36 -3.31
N LEU A 61 -14.39 15.69 -4.32
CA LEU A 61 -13.68 15.37 -5.56
C LEU A 61 -13.76 16.44 -6.63
N SER A 62 -14.48 17.54 -6.38
CA SER A 62 -14.71 18.57 -7.38
C SER A 62 -13.44 19.37 -7.73
N SER A 63 -12.53 19.55 -6.77
CA SER A 63 -11.24 20.21 -6.97
C SER A 63 -10.28 19.92 -5.81
N ALA A 64 -8.97 20.13 -6.03
CA ALA A 64 -7.96 20.06 -4.98
C ALA A 64 -8.27 21.02 -3.82
N LYS A 65 -8.75 22.24 -4.15
CA LYS A 65 -9.17 23.23 -3.16
C LYS A 65 -10.27 22.68 -2.25
N THR A 66 -11.36 22.16 -2.84
CA THR A 66 -12.48 21.62 -2.08
C THR A 66 -12.04 20.42 -1.23
N PHE A 67 -11.18 19.55 -1.78
CA PHE A 67 -10.60 18.45 -0.99
C PHE A 67 -9.85 18.96 0.24
N THR A 68 -9.00 19.96 0.07
CA THR A 68 -8.20 20.57 1.15
C THR A 68 -9.09 21.26 2.19
N GLU A 69 -10.14 21.98 1.75
CA GLU A 69 -11.12 22.62 2.64
C GLU A 69 -11.84 21.59 3.52
N TYR A 70 -12.26 20.44 2.98
CA TYR A 70 -12.86 19.36 3.76
C TYR A 70 -11.84 18.70 4.72
N CYS A 71 -10.60 18.47 4.27
CA CYS A 71 -9.53 17.98 5.13
C CYS A 71 -9.33 18.88 6.35
N GLN A 72 -9.34 20.19 6.15
CA GLN A 72 -9.21 21.16 7.23
C GLN A 72 -10.47 21.23 8.10
N LEU A 73 -11.66 21.27 7.50
CA LEU A 73 -12.93 21.32 8.24
C LEU A 73 -13.08 20.10 9.18
N TRP A 74 -12.73 18.93 8.69
CA TRP A 74 -12.83 17.69 9.46
C TRP A 74 -11.57 17.39 10.28
N GLN A 75 -10.53 18.21 10.16
CA GLN A 75 -9.24 18.01 10.83
C GLN A 75 -8.71 16.60 10.59
N LEU A 76 -8.75 16.15 9.33
CA LEU A 76 -8.27 14.83 8.97
C LEU A 76 -6.78 14.69 9.28
N THR A 77 -6.38 13.52 9.77
CA THR A 77 -4.98 13.24 10.12
C THR A 77 -4.34 12.20 9.21
N LEU A 78 -5.16 11.32 8.61
CA LEU A 78 -4.71 10.25 7.72
C LEU A 78 -5.66 10.16 6.53
N VAL A 79 -5.08 10.10 5.33
CA VAL A 79 -5.80 9.88 4.09
C VAL A 79 -5.10 8.83 3.25
N ALA A 80 -5.84 7.80 2.82
CA ALA A 80 -5.39 6.83 1.83
C ALA A 80 -6.02 7.19 0.48
N LEU A 81 -5.20 7.30 -0.55
CA LEU A 81 -5.62 7.80 -1.86
C LEU A 81 -5.16 6.86 -2.98
N PRO A 82 -6.00 6.59 -3.99
CA PRO A 82 -5.53 5.96 -5.21
C PRO A 82 -4.37 6.78 -5.81
N THR A 83 -3.33 6.11 -6.29
CA THR A 83 -2.13 6.76 -6.84
C THR A 83 -2.47 7.79 -7.93
N ALA A 84 -3.40 7.47 -8.83
CA ALA A 84 -3.83 8.39 -9.90
C ALA A 84 -4.46 9.67 -9.33
N TYR A 85 -5.30 9.56 -8.29
CA TYR A 85 -5.88 10.72 -7.64
C TYR A 85 -4.82 11.58 -6.93
N TRP A 86 -3.89 10.93 -6.21
CA TRP A 86 -2.78 11.64 -5.57
C TRP A 86 -1.88 12.35 -6.59
N HIS A 87 -1.60 11.76 -7.77
CA HIS A 87 -0.86 12.43 -8.85
C HIS A 87 -1.53 13.72 -9.27
N GLN A 88 -2.86 13.67 -9.50
CA GLN A 88 -3.63 14.86 -9.89
C GLN A 88 -3.62 15.91 -8.77
N LEU A 89 -3.88 15.47 -7.53
CA LEU A 89 -3.88 16.36 -6.36
C LEU A 89 -2.53 17.07 -6.20
N THR A 90 -1.41 16.34 -6.29
CA THR A 90 -0.05 16.91 -6.19
C THR A 90 0.19 17.95 -7.26
N SER A 91 -0.20 17.66 -8.52
CA SER A 91 -0.07 18.61 -9.63
C SER A 91 -0.91 19.86 -9.39
N ASP A 92 -2.16 19.71 -8.99
CA ASP A 92 -3.07 20.83 -8.76
C ASP A 92 -2.61 21.72 -7.61
N LEU A 93 -2.16 21.12 -6.49
CA LEU A 93 -1.62 21.88 -5.34
C LEU A 93 -0.34 22.64 -5.72
N THR A 94 0.53 22.03 -6.52
CA THR A 94 1.77 22.70 -6.99
C THR A 94 1.45 23.91 -7.88
N HIS A 95 0.48 23.80 -8.78
CA HIS A 95 0.09 24.88 -9.70
C HIS A 95 -0.67 26.01 -9.00
N SER A 96 -1.57 25.67 -8.07
CA SER A 96 -2.38 26.67 -7.36
C SER A 96 -1.69 27.32 -6.19
N GLN A 97 -0.53 26.79 -5.76
CA GLN A 97 0.16 27.15 -4.51
C GLN A 97 -0.73 26.95 -3.26
N GLU A 98 -1.78 26.18 -3.36
CA GLU A 98 -2.59 25.78 -2.22
C GLU A 98 -1.84 24.75 -1.37
N GLN A 99 -2.16 24.72 -0.09
CA GLN A 99 -1.51 23.81 0.85
C GLN A 99 -2.49 22.76 1.32
N LEU A 100 -2.01 21.53 1.44
CA LEU A 100 -2.76 20.48 2.12
C LEU A 100 -2.94 20.88 3.60
N SER A 101 -4.05 20.46 4.22
CA SER A 101 -4.31 20.79 5.62
C SER A 101 -3.18 20.33 6.54
N ASN A 102 -2.71 21.23 7.40
CA ASN A 102 -1.66 20.92 8.40
C ASN A 102 -2.09 19.85 9.44
N SER A 103 -3.37 19.50 9.48
CA SER A 103 -3.83 18.41 10.35
C SER A 103 -3.43 17.03 9.82
N ILE A 104 -3.22 16.89 8.50
CA ILE A 104 -2.83 15.62 7.89
C ILE A 104 -1.37 15.32 8.24
N ARG A 105 -1.14 14.21 8.94
CA ARG A 105 0.19 13.72 9.27
C ARG A 105 0.69 12.63 8.33
N LEU A 106 -0.23 11.93 7.63
CA LEU A 106 0.08 10.80 6.78
C LEU A 106 -0.81 10.75 5.55
N VAL A 107 -0.17 10.60 4.39
CA VAL A 107 -0.81 10.22 3.13
C VAL A 107 -0.30 8.85 2.72
N ILE A 108 -1.23 7.93 2.45
CA ILE A 108 -0.93 6.59 1.92
C ILE A 108 -1.39 6.56 0.47
N ILE A 109 -0.56 5.99 -0.39
CA ILE A 109 -0.86 5.79 -1.81
C ILE A 109 -0.59 4.34 -2.19
N GLY A 110 -1.33 3.83 -3.17
CA GLY A 110 -1.15 2.45 -3.62
C GLY A 110 -2.07 2.07 -4.78
N GLY A 111 -1.97 0.80 -5.17
CA GLY A 111 -2.82 0.19 -6.21
C GLY A 111 -2.34 0.41 -7.64
N GLU A 112 -1.48 1.39 -7.90
CA GLU A 112 -0.94 1.70 -9.23
C GLU A 112 0.51 2.15 -9.15
N ARG A 113 1.19 2.18 -10.31
CA ARG A 113 2.58 2.64 -10.41
C ARG A 113 2.69 4.11 -10.05
N VAL A 114 3.58 4.44 -9.13
CA VAL A 114 3.85 5.81 -8.71
C VAL A 114 4.84 6.48 -9.67
N ASN A 115 4.53 7.72 -10.07
CA ASN A 115 5.43 8.50 -10.92
C ASN A 115 6.53 9.16 -10.07
N PRO A 116 7.84 8.90 -10.35
CA PRO A 116 8.94 9.49 -9.59
C PRO A 116 8.93 11.03 -9.59
N THR A 117 8.47 11.65 -10.68
CA THR A 117 8.37 13.12 -10.76
C THR A 117 7.37 13.67 -9.74
N GLN A 118 6.25 12.99 -9.54
CA GLN A 118 5.25 13.41 -8.54
C GLN A 118 5.76 13.26 -7.12
N VAL A 119 6.58 12.24 -6.85
CA VAL A 119 7.25 12.10 -5.54
C VAL A 119 8.21 13.26 -5.29
N ARG A 120 9.03 13.65 -6.28
CA ARG A 120 9.93 14.80 -6.16
C ARG A 120 9.17 16.09 -5.92
N LEU A 121 8.09 16.36 -6.68
CA LEU A 121 7.23 17.53 -6.47
C LEU A 121 6.63 17.56 -5.07
N TRP A 122 6.24 16.39 -4.53
CA TRP A 122 5.77 16.28 -3.15
C TRP A 122 6.87 16.60 -2.15
N GLN A 123 8.05 16.05 -2.33
CA GLN A 123 9.21 16.25 -1.45
C GLN A 123 9.74 17.70 -1.48
N GLU A 124 9.68 18.39 -2.62
CA GLU A 124 10.03 19.81 -2.73
C GLU A 124 9.14 20.71 -1.85
N GLN A 125 8.00 20.20 -1.42
CA GLN A 125 7.07 20.84 -0.51
C GLN A 125 7.12 20.23 0.91
N ALA A 126 8.18 19.48 1.25
CA ALA A 126 8.27 18.67 2.48
C ALA A 126 8.00 19.43 3.78
N ASP A 127 8.36 20.73 3.86
CA ASP A 127 8.03 21.61 5.01
C ASP A 127 6.52 21.84 5.18
N ARG A 128 5.71 21.45 4.19
CA ARG A 128 4.27 21.74 4.10
C ARG A 128 3.41 20.51 3.90
N TYR A 129 4.04 19.39 3.50
CA TYR A 129 3.32 18.17 3.16
C TYR A 129 3.58 17.07 4.18
N PRO A 130 2.57 16.23 4.44
CA PRO A 130 2.68 15.14 5.39
C PRO A 130 3.59 14.02 4.88
N LYS A 131 3.93 13.10 5.79
CA LYS A 131 4.58 11.83 5.48
C LYS A 131 3.84 11.13 4.34
N LEU A 132 4.59 10.57 3.39
CA LEU A 132 4.07 9.84 2.24
C LEU A 132 4.51 8.38 2.30
N ILE A 133 3.55 7.47 2.28
CA ILE A 133 3.80 6.02 2.20
C ILE A 133 3.23 5.48 0.90
N ASN A 134 4.06 4.75 0.14
CA ASN A 134 3.61 3.93 -0.99
C ASN A 134 3.41 2.50 -0.52
N THR A 135 2.27 1.90 -0.87
CA THR A 135 1.91 0.54 -0.51
C THR A 135 1.70 -0.32 -1.76
N TYR A 136 1.97 -1.60 -1.60
CA TYR A 136 1.71 -2.61 -2.63
C TYR A 136 1.15 -3.87 -1.99
N GLY A 137 0.12 -4.41 -2.58
CA GLY A 137 -0.43 -5.71 -2.22
C GLY A 137 -1.55 -6.15 -3.14
N PRO A 138 -1.57 -7.43 -3.54
CA PRO A 138 -2.74 -8.03 -4.16
C PRO A 138 -3.76 -8.42 -3.08
N THR A 139 -5.03 -8.47 -3.43
CA THR A 139 -6.12 -8.93 -2.53
C THR A 139 -5.82 -10.30 -1.92
N GLU A 140 -5.11 -11.17 -2.63
CA GLU A 140 -4.68 -12.50 -2.20
C GLU A 140 -3.68 -12.49 -1.03
N ALA A 141 -3.06 -11.34 -0.76
CA ALA A 141 -2.18 -11.10 0.40
C ALA A 141 -2.84 -10.25 1.49
N THR A 142 -4.16 -10.01 1.40
CA THR A 142 -4.98 -9.20 2.32
C THR A 142 -4.57 -7.73 2.32
N VAL A 143 -5.05 -7.02 1.32
CA VAL A 143 -4.92 -5.56 1.08
C VAL A 143 -3.50 -5.17 0.70
N GLU A 144 -2.54 -5.32 1.61
CA GLU A 144 -1.16 -4.89 1.42
C GLU A 144 -0.17 -5.95 1.88
N ALA A 145 0.94 -6.03 1.17
CA ALA A 145 2.05 -6.92 1.48
C ALA A 145 3.34 -6.16 1.81
N THR A 146 3.56 -5.01 1.16
CA THR A 146 4.76 -4.20 1.38
C THR A 146 4.42 -2.72 1.45
N TYR A 147 5.30 -1.94 2.08
CA TYR A 147 5.20 -0.49 2.14
C TYR A 147 6.57 0.18 2.07
N CYS A 148 6.60 1.40 1.54
CA CYS A 148 7.78 2.24 1.44
C CYS A 148 7.46 3.65 1.95
N ASP A 149 8.21 4.14 2.92
CA ASP A 149 8.19 5.54 3.30
C ASP A 149 8.94 6.35 2.25
N LEU A 150 8.24 7.21 1.54
CA LEU A 150 8.77 8.04 0.47
C LEU A 150 9.10 9.47 0.93
N THR A 151 8.93 9.79 2.20
CA THR A 151 9.05 11.17 2.73
C THR A 151 10.43 11.77 2.41
N ASP A 152 11.50 11.03 2.71
CA ASP A 152 12.88 11.48 2.54
C ASP A 152 13.69 10.64 1.56
N VAL A 153 13.03 9.79 0.77
CA VAL A 153 13.70 8.89 -0.17
C VAL A 153 14.29 9.67 -1.33
N GLN A 154 15.60 9.52 -1.55
CA GLN A 154 16.24 10.02 -2.77
C GLN A 154 15.98 9.05 -3.91
N LEU A 155 15.33 9.56 -4.97
CA LEU A 155 15.08 8.80 -6.20
C LEU A 155 16.07 9.27 -7.28
N PRO A 156 17.14 8.51 -7.55
CA PRO A 156 18.05 8.77 -8.66
C PRO A 156 17.30 8.87 -10.00
N GLU A 157 17.89 9.57 -10.96
CA GLU A 157 17.31 9.67 -12.29
C GLU A 157 17.22 8.27 -12.93
N GLY A 158 16.06 7.95 -13.48
CA GLY A 158 15.79 6.64 -14.10
C GLY A 158 15.43 5.52 -13.11
N GLN A 159 15.39 5.78 -11.80
CA GLN A 159 14.90 4.79 -10.84
C GLN A 159 13.39 4.86 -10.70
N GLU A 160 12.76 3.69 -10.66
CA GLU A 160 11.34 3.55 -10.34
C GLU A 160 11.08 3.74 -8.84
N VAL A 161 9.85 4.09 -8.51
CA VAL A 161 9.43 4.18 -7.11
C VAL A 161 9.31 2.78 -6.52
N MET A 162 9.92 2.59 -5.36
CA MET A 162 9.94 1.32 -4.67
C MET A 162 8.56 0.99 -4.07
N ILE A 163 8.24 -0.29 -4.06
CA ILE A 163 7.12 -0.84 -3.29
C ILE A 163 7.53 -1.22 -1.85
N GLY A 164 8.80 -1.03 -1.52
CA GLY A 164 9.32 -1.07 -0.16
C GLY A 164 9.65 -2.44 0.39
N LYS A 165 9.34 -2.64 1.67
CA LYS A 165 9.66 -3.84 2.44
C LYS A 165 8.39 -4.51 2.94
N PRO A 166 8.43 -5.83 3.21
CA PRO A 166 7.26 -6.56 3.72
C PRO A 166 6.72 -5.96 5.03
N LEU A 167 5.40 -5.90 5.13
CA LEU A 167 4.68 -5.68 6.39
C LEU A 167 4.97 -6.79 7.40
N ALA A 168 4.67 -6.55 8.67
CA ALA A 168 4.85 -7.53 9.74
C ALA A 168 4.13 -8.86 9.40
N ASN A 169 4.82 -9.98 9.66
CA ASN A 169 4.36 -11.35 9.37
C ASN A 169 4.10 -11.65 7.88
N THR A 170 4.61 -10.81 6.98
CA THR A 170 4.62 -11.03 5.54
C THR A 170 6.03 -11.44 5.10
N GLN A 171 6.12 -12.37 4.16
CA GLN A 171 7.36 -12.82 3.56
C GLN A 171 7.32 -12.47 2.06
N ALA A 172 8.40 -11.92 1.53
CA ALA A 172 8.57 -11.68 0.11
C ALA A 172 9.76 -12.48 -0.40
N TYR A 173 9.55 -13.20 -1.49
CA TYR A 173 10.60 -13.93 -2.19
C TYR A 173 10.60 -13.48 -3.65
N ILE A 174 11.78 -13.18 -4.18
CA ILE A 174 11.94 -12.89 -5.60
C ILE A 174 12.61 -14.11 -6.22
N LEU A 175 11.87 -14.80 -7.10
CA LEU A 175 12.23 -16.11 -7.60
C LEU A 175 12.34 -16.12 -9.13
N ASP A 176 13.22 -16.99 -9.63
CA ASP A 176 13.30 -17.31 -11.05
C ASP A 176 12.22 -18.33 -11.48
N SER A 177 12.22 -18.72 -12.76
CA SER A 177 11.29 -19.71 -13.32
C SER A 177 11.42 -21.12 -12.72
N CYS A 178 12.55 -21.41 -12.05
CA CYS A 178 12.80 -22.67 -11.35
C CYS A 178 12.49 -22.57 -9.85
N LEU A 179 11.84 -21.49 -9.40
CA LEU A 179 11.53 -21.17 -8.00
C LEU A 179 12.79 -21.06 -7.12
N GLN A 180 13.93 -20.62 -7.69
CA GLN A 180 15.14 -20.34 -6.93
C GLN A 180 15.24 -18.83 -6.64
N PRO A 181 15.70 -18.45 -5.43
CA PRO A 181 15.91 -17.04 -5.10
C PRO A 181 16.95 -16.41 -6.04
N VAL A 182 16.64 -15.23 -6.57
CA VAL A 182 17.56 -14.45 -7.39
C VAL A 182 18.46 -13.57 -6.50
N ALA A 183 19.62 -13.20 -7.02
CA ALA A 183 20.53 -12.27 -6.33
C ALA A 183 19.95 -10.84 -6.32
N VAL A 184 20.41 -10.02 -5.35
CA VAL A 184 20.08 -8.58 -5.28
C VAL A 184 20.39 -7.90 -6.62
N GLY A 185 19.46 -7.09 -7.11
CA GLY A 185 19.53 -6.41 -8.38
C GLY A 185 19.06 -7.22 -9.60
N ILE A 186 18.87 -8.53 -9.46
CA ILE A 186 18.40 -9.40 -10.56
C ILE A 186 16.86 -9.46 -10.51
N PRO A 187 16.18 -9.23 -11.66
CA PRO A 187 14.73 -9.36 -11.76
C PRO A 187 14.25 -10.81 -11.58
N GLY A 188 13.10 -10.94 -10.89
CA GLY A 188 12.38 -12.21 -10.74
C GLY A 188 10.92 -11.96 -10.42
N GLU A 189 10.12 -13.02 -10.38
CA GLU A 189 8.70 -12.94 -9.97
C GLU A 189 8.59 -12.79 -8.45
N LEU A 190 7.78 -11.82 -8.02
CA LEU A 190 7.46 -11.66 -6.59
C LEU A 190 6.52 -12.79 -6.14
N HIS A 191 6.92 -13.48 -5.09
CA HIS A 191 6.10 -14.45 -4.38
C HIS A 191 5.89 -13.98 -2.95
N ILE A 192 4.65 -14.00 -2.49
CA ILE A 192 4.28 -13.51 -1.14
C ILE A 192 3.88 -14.69 -0.26
N GLY A 193 4.43 -14.74 0.94
CA GLY A 193 4.08 -15.69 2.01
C GLY A 193 3.66 -14.99 3.29
N GLY A 194 3.28 -15.78 4.29
CA GLY A 194 2.99 -15.28 5.63
C GLY A 194 1.52 -15.30 6.03
N GLN A 195 1.21 -14.60 7.12
CA GLN A 195 -0.11 -14.64 7.76
C GLN A 195 -1.21 -13.91 6.97
N GLY A 196 -0.84 -13.03 6.04
CA GLY A 196 -1.75 -12.31 5.18
C GLY A 196 -2.32 -13.13 4.02
N LEU A 197 -1.78 -14.31 3.72
CA LEU A 197 -2.23 -15.09 2.56
C LEU A 197 -3.67 -15.56 2.69
N ALA A 198 -4.47 -15.26 1.68
CA ALA A 198 -5.84 -15.73 1.51
C ALA A 198 -5.93 -17.27 1.54
N ARG A 199 -7.12 -17.78 1.86
CA ARG A 199 -7.41 -19.21 1.75
C ARG A 199 -7.30 -19.70 0.30
N GLY A 200 -7.71 -18.85 -0.66
CA GLY A 200 -7.73 -19.10 -2.09
C GLY A 200 -8.93 -18.41 -2.75
N TYR A 201 -9.29 -18.87 -3.92
CA TYR A 201 -10.43 -18.35 -4.70
C TYR A 201 -11.69 -19.18 -4.47
N LEU A 202 -12.80 -18.49 -4.18
CA LEU A 202 -14.11 -19.11 -3.94
C LEU A 202 -14.55 -19.92 -5.17
N ASN A 203 -14.85 -21.21 -4.97
CA ASN A 203 -15.29 -22.16 -6.01
C ASN A 203 -14.34 -22.30 -7.21
N ARG A 204 -13.03 -22.04 -7.01
CA ARG A 204 -12.00 -22.18 -8.05
C ARG A 204 -10.77 -22.92 -7.49
N PRO A 205 -10.89 -24.23 -7.17
CA PRO A 205 -9.80 -25.00 -6.56
C PRO A 205 -8.58 -25.12 -7.49
N GLU A 206 -8.77 -25.26 -8.78
CA GLU A 206 -7.69 -25.38 -9.76
C GLU A 206 -6.85 -24.08 -9.82
N LEU A 207 -7.51 -22.92 -9.94
CA LEU A 207 -6.85 -21.62 -9.94
C LEU A 207 -6.15 -21.37 -8.59
N THR A 208 -6.77 -21.83 -7.49
CA THR A 208 -6.15 -21.73 -6.17
C THR A 208 -4.85 -22.54 -6.12
N ALA A 209 -4.86 -23.78 -6.61
CA ALA A 209 -3.66 -24.62 -6.66
C ALA A 209 -2.55 -24.06 -7.59
N GLU A 210 -2.95 -23.40 -8.68
CA GLU A 210 -2.02 -22.73 -9.61
C GLU A 210 -1.31 -21.54 -8.97
N LYS A 211 -2.06 -20.69 -8.24
CA LYS A 211 -1.57 -19.41 -7.71
C LYS A 211 -1.01 -19.51 -6.30
N PHE A 212 -1.51 -20.42 -5.47
CA PHE A 212 -1.04 -20.62 -4.10
C PHE A 212 -0.26 -21.93 -4.00
N ILE A 213 1.04 -21.85 -4.23
CA ILE A 213 1.95 -23.01 -4.23
C ILE A 213 2.49 -23.31 -2.83
N THR A 214 3.00 -24.52 -2.62
CA THR A 214 3.73 -24.86 -1.38
C THR A 214 4.99 -23.99 -1.25
N ASN A 215 5.27 -23.49 -0.05
CA ASN A 215 6.48 -22.71 0.20
C ASN A 215 7.71 -23.64 0.33
N PRO A 216 8.64 -23.64 -0.64
CA PRO A 216 9.79 -24.52 -0.61
C PRO A 216 10.86 -24.09 0.43
N PHE A 217 10.73 -22.90 0.99
CA PHE A 217 11.69 -22.34 1.96
C PHE A 217 11.22 -22.49 3.41
N SER A 218 10.06 -23.08 3.63
CA SER A 218 9.50 -23.30 4.99
C SER A 218 9.59 -24.76 5.39
N GLY A 219 9.94 -25.01 6.66
CA GLY A 219 9.81 -26.35 7.24
C GLY A 219 8.36 -26.77 7.56
N ASP A 220 7.39 -25.85 7.46
CA ASP A 220 5.97 -26.14 7.62
C ASP A 220 5.36 -26.58 6.29
N PRO A 221 4.87 -27.83 6.17
CA PRO A 221 4.25 -28.33 4.93
C PRO A 221 2.95 -27.61 4.53
N HIS A 222 2.34 -26.85 5.44
CA HIS A 222 1.16 -26.06 5.20
C HIS A 222 1.47 -24.61 4.79
N SER A 223 2.73 -24.21 4.84
CA SER A 223 3.16 -22.88 4.38
C SER A 223 3.01 -22.75 2.87
N ARG A 224 2.47 -21.64 2.43
CA ARG A 224 2.23 -21.37 1.01
C ARG A 224 2.85 -20.05 0.56
N LEU A 225 3.07 -19.95 -0.74
CA LEU A 225 3.41 -18.72 -1.43
C LEU A 225 2.34 -18.39 -2.46
N TYR A 226 1.98 -17.13 -2.57
CA TYR A 226 1.16 -16.60 -3.66
C TYR A 226 2.06 -16.09 -4.79
N LYS A 227 1.81 -16.56 -6.00
CA LYS A 227 2.47 -16.13 -7.24
C LYS A 227 1.79 -14.87 -7.74
N THR A 228 2.44 -13.73 -7.64
CA THR A 228 1.84 -12.44 -8.01
C THR A 228 1.77 -12.23 -9.52
N GLY A 229 2.70 -12.80 -10.27
CA GLY A 229 2.92 -12.51 -11.68
C GLY A 229 3.59 -11.15 -11.91
N ASP A 230 4.06 -10.49 -10.86
CA ASP A 230 4.73 -9.21 -10.92
C ASP A 230 6.24 -9.38 -10.95
N LEU A 231 6.90 -8.69 -11.89
CA LEU A 231 8.35 -8.66 -12.02
C LEU A 231 8.91 -7.56 -11.13
N VAL A 232 9.84 -7.95 -10.27
CA VAL A 232 10.46 -7.04 -9.29
C VAL A 232 11.95 -7.36 -9.12
N ARG A 233 12.68 -6.52 -8.38
CA ARG A 233 14.04 -6.85 -7.90
C ARG A 233 14.27 -6.27 -6.51
N TYR A 234 15.16 -6.90 -5.71
CA TYR A 234 15.67 -6.30 -4.50
C TYR A 234 16.71 -5.23 -4.83
N LEU A 235 16.65 -4.11 -4.11
CA LEU A 235 17.70 -3.12 -4.04
C LEU A 235 18.69 -3.45 -2.91
N PRO A 236 19.92 -2.89 -2.91
CA PRO A 236 20.93 -3.18 -1.90
C PRO A 236 20.49 -2.85 -0.45
N ASP A 237 19.57 -1.93 -0.26
CA ASP A 237 19.00 -1.53 1.02
C ASP A 237 17.84 -2.41 1.49
N GLY A 238 17.49 -3.43 0.70
CA GLY A 238 16.41 -4.38 0.96
C GLY A 238 15.03 -3.90 0.55
N ASN A 239 14.90 -2.73 -0.07
CA ASN A 239 13.67 -2.32 -0.71
C ASN A 239 13.40 -3.15 -1.97
N ILE A 240 12.14 -3.29 -2.33
CA ILE A 240 11.70 -3.97 -3.55
C ILE A 240 11.29 -2.89 -4.57
N GLU A 241 11.86 -2.99 -5.77
CA GLU A 241 11.50 -2.14 -6.91
C GLU A 241 10.59 -2.91 -7.85
N TYR A 242 9.47 -2.29 -8.25
CA TYR A 242 8.50 -2.87 -9.18
C TYR A 242 8.91 -2.57 -10.61
N LEU A 243 9.02 -3.61 -11.46
CA LEU A 243 9.46 -3.50 -12.85
C LEU A 243 8.33 -3.69 -13.87
N GLY A 244 7.20 -4.26 -13.44
CA GLY A 244 6.04 -4.47 -14.31
C GLY A 244 5.36 -5.82 -14.10
N ARG A 245 4.48 -6.17 -15.04
CA ARG A 245 3.77 -7.45 -15.05
C ARG A 245 3.95 -8.17 -16.35
#